data_702737e2ff00fb0dce92665f3579c3ff
#
_entry.id   702737e2ff00fb0dce92665f3579c3ff
#
_cell.length_a   1.000
_cell.length_b   1.000
_cell.length_c   1.000
_cell.angle_alpha   90.00
_cell.angle_beta   90.00
_cell.angle_gamma   90.00
#
_symmetry.space_group_name_H-M   'P 1'
#
loop_
_entity.id
_entity.type
_entity.pdbx_description
1 polymer ?
#
loop_
_entity_poly.entity_id
_entity_poly.type
_entity_poly.pdbx_seq_one_letter_code
_entity_poly.pdbx_strand_id
1 'polypeptide(L)'
;MIGPAGSSRRLLSCKEDEKMKIVILERNSVGTDVSVDCIKDFGEVTIYRNTVTIEEVKERVKDADIVIANKSPLNEETLKDAPNVKLICEFATGFDNCDLEYCKSRGIKVTNVVDYCTAMVAQHTFALALALSEKLPHYDDYVKSGEYSAQDRFSNFDIPFLELEGKTWGIVGMGNIGRRVAKIAEAFGCKVIFYSVTGKSTCKDYPQVDFDTLLTESDFLSLHCPLSDLTRNLIDAKALKKMKKTAVLINVARGKVVDNTALYEALVNEEIGAAGLDVVENEPLEPTNPLSRLKDRNRLIITPHLAWASVEARTRCVSGAYENIAAFLRGENRNVVNP
;
A
#
# COMPACT_ATOMS: atom_id res chain seq x y z
N MET A 1 20.57 5.69 -46.52
CA MET A 1 19.85 4.41 -46.44
C MET A 1 20.66 3.49 -45.55
N ILE A 2 20.34 3.38 -44.30
CA ILE A 2 20.90 2.40 -43.35
C ILE A 2 19.68 1.77 -42.66
N GLY A 3 19.44 0.49 -43.01
CA GLY A 3 18.32 -0.27 -42.48
C GLY A 3 18.56 -0.72 -41.00
N PRO A 4 17.52 -0.99 -40.25
CA PRO A 4 17.65 -1.41 -38.84
C PRO A 4 18.12 -2.87 -38.76
N ALA A 5 19.16 -3.09 -37.94
CA ALA A 5 19.67 -4.40 -37.60
C ALA A 5 18.60 -5.19 -36.81
N GLY A 6 18.16 -6.31 -37.38
CA GLY A 6 17.29 -7.26 -36.74
C GLY A 6 18.01 -7.96 -35.62
N SER A 7 17.57 -7.74 -34.37
CA SER A 7 17.94 -8.55 -33.25
C SER A 7 17.18 -9.88 -33.35
N SER A 8 17.90 -10.92 -33.76
CA SER A 8 17.40 -12.32 -33.78
C SER A 8 17.00 -12.74 -32.35
N ARG A 9 15.71 -12.90 -32.13
CA ARG A 9 15.14 -13.66 -31.02
C ARG A 9 15.60 -15.12 -31.17
N ARG A 10 16.67 -15.51 -30.49
CA ARG A 10 16.91 -16.92 -30.21
C ARG A 10 15.92 -17.35 -29.13
N LEU A 11 14.80 -17.88 -29.56
CA LEU A 11 13.95 -18.74 -28.74
C LEU A 11 14.80 -19.97 -28.40
N LEU A 12 15.13 -20.12 -27.11
CA LEU A 12 15.68 -21.36 -26.57
C LEU A 12 14.67 -22.47 -26.83
N SER A 13 15.07 -23.46 -27.60
CA SER A 13 14.33 -24.72 -27.77
C SER A 13 14.33 -25.46 -26.43
N CYS A 14 13.30 -25.21 -25.60
CA CYS A 14 12.89 -26.18 -24.59
C CYS A 14 12.19 -27.33 -25.30
N LYS A 15 12.52 -28.54 -24.87
CA LYS A 15 11.85 -29.77 -25.27
C LYS A 15 10.34 -29.59 -25.30
N GLU A 16 9.64 -30.17 -26.28
CA GLU A 16 8.19 -30.37 -26.26
C GLU A 16 7.82 -31.17 -25.01
N ASP A 17 7.59 -30.48 -23.86
CA ASP A 17 7.08 -31.10 -22.65
C ASP A 17 6.40 -30.03 -21.77
N GLU A 18 5.12 -30.28 -21.54
CA GLU A 18 4.22 -29.67 -20.56
C GLU A 18 4.33 -28.15 -20.39
N LYS A 19 3.38 -27.41 -21.00
CA LYS A 19 3.18 -26.01 -20.76
C LYS A 19 2.97 -25.78 -19.27
N MET A 20 3.68 -24.80 -18.68
CA MET A 20 3.50 -24.42 -17.27
C MET A 20 2.03 -24.13 -17.00
N LYS A 21 1.51 -24.67 -15.91
CA LYS A 21 0.16 -24.38 -15.42
C LYS A 21 0.24 -23.19 -14.45
N ILE A 22 -0.36 -22.10 -14.84
CA ILE A 22 -0.33 -20.84 -14.08
C ILE A 22 -1.74 -20.55 -13.60
N VAL A 23 -1.90 -20.24 -12.32
CA VAL A 23 -3.17 -19.82 -11.75
C VAL A 23 -3.10 -18.37 -11.25
N ILE A 24 -4.08 -17.56 -11.64
CA ILE A 24 -4.31 -16.22 -11.06
C ILE A 24 -5.51 -16.35 -10.14
N LEU A 25 -5.28 -16.24 -8.83
CA LEU A 25 -6.31 -16.47 -7.82
C LEU A 25 -7.29 -15.29 -7.69
N GLU A 26 -6.81 -14.05 -7.87
CA GLU A 26 -7.63 -12.86 -7.64
C GLU A 26 -7.45 -11.84 -8.77
N ARG A 27 -8.02 -12.13 -9.94
CA ARG A 27 -7.96 -11.24 -11.10
C ARG A 27 -8.50 -9.83 -10.80
N ASN A 28 -9.51 -9.73 -9.94
CA ASN A 28 -10.09 -8.45 -9.55
C ASN A 28 -9.13 -7.59 -8.72
N SER A 29 -8.10 -8.18 -8.10
CA SER A 29 -7.15 -7.43 -7.28
C SER A 29 -6.35 -6.40 -8.09
N VAL A 30 -6.17 -6.60 -9.41
CA VAL A 30 -5.53 -5.64 -10.30
C VAL A 30 -6.50 -4.93 -11.23
N GLY A 31 -7.83 -5.11 -11.03
CA GLY A 31 -8.88 -4.49 -11.84
C GLY A 31 -9.00 -5.08 -13.25
N THR A 32 -10.19 -5.09 -13.82
CA THR A 32 -10.45 -5.69 -15.15
C THR A 32 -10.00 -4.81 -16.32
N ASP A 33 -9.73 -3.55 -16.07
CA ASP A 33 -9.24 -2.54 -17.00
C ASP A 33 -7.74 -2.62 -17.30
N VAL A 34 -6.97 -3.42 -16.53
CA VAL A 34 -5.56 -3.72 -16.79
C VAL A 34 -5.45 -5.13 -17.35
N SER A 35 -4.86 -5.33 -18.54
CA SER A 35 -4.66 -6.68 -19.11
C SER A 35 -3.62 -7.49 -18.35
N VAL A 36 -3.87 -8.79 -18.18
CA VAL A 36 -2.92 -9.78 -17.68
C VAL A 36 -2.52 -10.79 -18.78
N ASP A 37 -2.87 -10.52 -20.03
CA ASP A 37 -2.68 -11.46 -21.14
C ASP A 37 -1.22 -11.80 -21.41
N CYS A 38 -0.29 -10.92 -21.05
CA CYS A 38 1.15 -11.19 -21.14
C CYS A 38 1.59 -12.45 -20.37
N ILE A 39 0.88 -12.82 -19.31
CA ILE A 39 1.21 -14.01 -18.53
C ILE A 39 1.03 -15.31 -19.35
N LYS A 40 0.17 -15.30 -20.36
CA LYS A 40 -0.04 -16.44 -21.28
C LYS A 40 1.19 -16.80 -22.10
N ASP A 41 2.17 -15.91 -22.21
CA ASP A 41 3.46 -16.20 -22.87
C ASP A 41 4.23 -17.34 -22.19
N PHE A 42 3.93 -17.63 -20.92
CA PHE A 42 4.64 -18.63 -20.12
C PHE A 42 3.93 -19.99 -20.03
N GLY A 43 2.66 -20.10 -20.42
CA GLY A 43 1.95 -21.36 -20.35
C GLY A 43 0.43 -21.26 -20.40
N GLU A 44 -0.23 -22.28 -19.86
CA GLU A 44 -1.67 -22.31 -19.70
C GLU A 44 -2.07 -21.51 -18.45
N VAL A 45 -2.93 -20.51 -18.61
CA VAL A 45 -3.33 -19.61 -17.52
C VAL A 45 -4.78 -19.81 -17.16
N THR A 46 -5.04 -20.29 -15.94
CA THR A 46 -6.39 -20.31 -15.35
C THR A 46 -6.59 -19.07 -14.50
N ILE A 47 -7.68 -18.35 -14.75
CA ILE A 47 -7.95 -17.06 -14.12
C ILE A 47 -9.24 -17.15 -13.30
N TYR A 48 -9.13 -16.88 -11.99
CA TYR A 48 -10.27 -16.74 -11.10
C TYR A 48 -10.54 -15.28 -10.80
N ARG A 49 -11.81 -14.90 -10.74
CA ARG A 49 -12.21 -13.53 -10.45
C ARG A 49 -11.78 -13.10 -9.04
N ASN A 50 -12.13 -13.90 -8.04
CA ASN A 50 -11.73 -13.80 -6.64
C ASN A 50 -11.56 -15.21 -6.08
N THR A 51 -10.78 -15.33 -5.01
CA THR A 51 -10.63 -16.54 -4.20
C THR A 51 -10.85 -16.11 -2.76
N VAL A 52 -11.88 -16.64 -2.11
CA VAL A 52 -12.36 -16.10 -0.81
C VAL A 52 -12.14 -17.10 0.32
N THR A 53 -12.30 -18.41 0.04
CA THR A 53 -12.20 -19.46 1.06
C THR A 53 -10.90 -20.25 0.93
N ILE A 54 -10.49 -20.86 2.05
CA ILE A 54 -9.31 -21.74 2.08
C ILE A 54 -9.50 -22.93 1.14
N GLU A 55 -10.70 -23.48 1.08
CA GLU A 55 -11.06 -24.62 0.20
C GLU A 55 -10.91 -24.25 -1.28
N GLU A 56 -11.35 -23.05 -1.66
CA GLU A 56 -11.13 -22.56 -3.03
C GLU A 56 -9.64 -22.43 -3.36
N VAL A 57 -8.82 -21.92 -2.42
CA VAL A 57 -7.36 -21.84 -2.63
C VAL A 57 -6.79 -23.23 -2.86
N LYS A 58 -7.07 -24.20 -1.97
CA LYS A 58 -6.60 -25.60 -2.07
C LYS A 58 -6.91 -26.21 -3.43
N GLU A 59 -8.15 -26.09 -3.88
CA GLU A 59 -8.58 -26.67 -5.14
C GLU A 59 -7.89 -26.03 -6.34
N ARG A 60 -7.77 -24.67 -6.32
CA ARG A 60 -7.26 -23.90 -7.45
C ARG A 60 -5.75 -24.01 -7.64
N VAL A 61 -4.99 -24.23 -6.57
CA VAL A 61 -3.53 -24.36 -6.64
C VAL A 61 -3.04 -25.78 -6.87
N LYS A 62 -3.90 -26.79 -6.72
CA LYS A 62 -3.57 -28.21 -6.68
C LYS A 62 -2.67 -28.68 -7.82
N ASP A 63 -2.96 -28.25 -9.04
CA ASP A 63 -2.23 -28.67 -10.25
C ASP A 63 -1.34 -27.55 -10.82
N ALA A 64 -1.20 -26.43 -10.11
CA ALA A 64 -0.45 -25.29 -10.58
C ALA A 64 1.06 -25.44 -10.39
N ASP A 65 1.85 -24.96 -11.35
CA ASP A 65 3.30 -24.77 -11.24
C ASP A 65 3.64 -23.38 -10.70
N ILE A 66 2.84 -22.38 -11.10
CA ILE A 66 3.00 -20.98 -10.70
C ILE A 66 1.66 -20.45 -10.17
N VAL A 67 1.70 -19.85 -9.00
CA VAL A 67 0.55 -19.19 -8.37
C VAL A 67 0.76 -17.69 -8.37
N ILE A 68 -0.20 -16.95 -8.91
CA ILE A 68 -0.23 -15.49 -8.83
C ILE A 68 -1.36 -15.10 -7.87
N ALA A 69 -1.02 -14.38 -6.80
CA ALA A 69 -1.94 -14.03 -5.74
C ALA A 69 -1.78 -12.56 -5.28
N ASN A 70 -2.63 -12.12 -4.38
CA ASN A 70 -2.52 -10.82 -3.70
C ASN A 70 -2.94 -10.91 -2.22
N LYS A 71 -4.05 -11.62 -1.92
CA LYS A 71 -4.62 -11.70 -0.56
C LYS A 71 -4.91 -13.13 -0.11
N SER A 72 -5.03 -14.08 -1.02
CA SER A 72 -5.25 -15.48 -0.69
C SER A 72 -4.14 -15.99 0.24
N PRO A 73 -4.48 -16.69 1.34
CA PRO A 73 -3.47 -17.26 2.23
C PRO A 73 -2.72 -18.40 1.53
N LEU A 74 -1.39 -18.30 1.48
CA LEU A 74 -0.49 -19.29 0.89
C LEU A 74 0.44 -19.82 1.98
N ASN A 75 0.03 -20.90 2.61
CA ASN A 75 0.66 -21.53 3.77
C ASN A 75 0.59 -23.06 3.71
N GLU A 76 0.99 -23.78 4.76
CA GLU A 76 0.93 -25.23 4.82
C GLU A 76 -0.48 -25.76 4.53
N GLU A 77 -1.50 -25.17 5.14
CA GLU A 77 -2.87 -25.63 4.98
C GLU A 77 -3.34 -25.59 3.52
N THR A 78 -2.96 -24.56 2.77
CA THR A 78 -3.42 -24.35 1.39
C THR A 78 -2.52 -24.99 0.33
N LEU A 79 -1.23 -25.23 0.63
CA LEU A 79 -0.24 -25.68 -0.35
C LEU A 79 0.21 -27.12 -0.17
N LYS A 80 -0.12 -27.81 0.93
CA LYS A 80 0.35 -29.19 1.20
C LYS A 80 -0.01 -30.19 0.11
N ASP A 81 -1.17 -30.01 -0.52
CA ASP A 81 -1.70 -30.88 -1.57
C ASP A 81 -1.42 -30.33 -2.98
N ALA A 82 -0.54 -29.34 -3.12
CA ALA A 82 -0.09 -28.73 -4.37
C ALA A 82 1.40 -29.02 -4.63
N PRO A 83 1.76 -30.26 -5.05
CA PRO A 83 3.16 -30.70 -5.13
C PRO A 83 3.97 -30.00 -6.24
N ASN A 84 3.30 -29.47 -7.26
CA ASN A 84 3.94 -28.90 -8.44
C ASN A 84 4.30 -27.42 -8.29
N VAL A 85 3.75 -26.72 -7.30
CA VAL A 85 4.00 -25.27 -7.09
C VAL A 85 5.49 -25.02 -6.83
N LYS A 86 6.11 -24.21 -7.68
CA LYS A 86 7.53 -23.83 -7.62
C LYS A 86 7.72 -22.32 -7.41
N LEU A 87 6.73 -21.52 -7.83
CA LEU A 87 6.78 -20.07 -7.73
C LEU A 87 5.43 -19.51 -7.26
N ILE A 88 5.48 -18.62 -6.29
CA ILE A 88 4.40 -17.72 -5.93
C ILE A 88 4.84 -16.31 -6.36
N CYS A 89 3.97 -15.61 -7.10
CA CYS A 89 4.22 -14.28 -7.57
C CYS A 89 3.10 -13.34 -7.04
N GLU A 90 3.44 -12.46 -6.11
CA GLU A 90 2.47 -11.52 -5.56
C GLU A 90 2.22 -10.35 -6.52
N PHE A 91 0.94 -10.06 -6.81
CA PHE A 91 0.51 -8.80 -7.42
C PHE A 91 0.51 -7.66 -6.39
N ALA A 92 1.58 -7.57 -5.61
CA ALA A 92 1.72 -6.64 -4.50
C ALA A 92 3.20 -6.42 -4.14
N THR A 93 3.46 -5.36 -3.36
CA THR A 93 4.72 -5.19 -2.61
C THR A 93 4.69 -6.01 -1.31
N GLY A 94 3.54 -6.03 -0.60
CA GLY A 94 3.35 -6.82 0.61
C GLY A 94 3.11 -8.30 0.27
N PHE A 95 3.54 -9.17 1.17
CA PHE A 95 3.43 -10.63 1.06
C PHE A 95 3.03 -11.26 2.41
N ASP A 96 2.28 -10.51 3.21
CA ASP A 96 1.85 -10.92 4.56
C ASP A 96 0.90 -12.13 4.55
N ASN A 97 0.34 -12.47 3.38
CA ASN A 97 -0.49 -13.63 3.12
C ASN A 97 0.30 -14.93 2.86
N CYS A 98 1.64 -14.84 2.70
CA CYS A 98 2.51 -15.98 2.42
C CYS A 98 3.26 -16.43 3.67
N ASP A 99 3.20 -17.74 3.98
CA ASP A 99 4.11 -18.36 4.95
C ASP A 99 5.47 -18.64 4.27
N LEU A 100 6.40 -17.70 4.46
CA LEU A 100 7.71 -17.73 3.82
C LEU A 100 8.55 -18.94 4.27
N GLU A 101 8.47 -19.32 5.54
CA GLU A 101 9.23 -20.47 6.09
C GLU A 101 8.72 -21.78 5.51
N TYR A 102 7.41 -21.97 5.47
CA TYR A 102 6.81 -23.12 4.82
C TYR A 102 7.16 -23.17 3.33
N CYS A 103 7.00 -22.07 2.60
CA CYS A 103 7.36 -22.00 1.19
C CYS A 103 8.84 -22.37 0.95
N LYS A 104 9.74 -21.84 1.79
CA LYS A 104 11.17 -22.15 1.73
C LYS A 104 11.43 -23.63 1.98
N SER A 105 10.78 -24.25 2.98
CA SER A 105 10.93 -25.68 3.30
C SER A 105 10.51 -26.59 2.14
N ARG A 106 9.57 -26.11 1.31
CA ARG A 106 9.05 -26.79 0.11
C ARG A 106 9.85 -26.47 -1.16
N GLY A 107 10.85 -25.60 -1.10
CA GLY A 107 11.57 -25.11 -2.27
C GLY A 107 10.75 -24.20 -3.19
N ILE A 108 9.64 -23.66 -2.68
CA ILE A 108 8.78 -22.70 -3.41
C ILE A 108 9.39 -21.31 -3.27
N LYS A 109 9.72 -20.66 -4.38
CA LYS A 109 10.15 -19.26 -4.36
C LYS A 109 8.94 -18.34 -4.26
N VAL A 110 9.02 -17.34 -3.39
CA VAL A 110 8.02 -16.28 -3.28
C VAL A 110 8.63 -14.99 -3.80
N THR A 111 7.95 -14.33 -4.74
CA THR A 111 8.38 -13.04 -5.32
C THR A 111 7.29 -12.00 -5.15
N ASN A 112 7.70 -10.75 -4.96
CA ASN A 112 6.81 -9.61 -4.91
C ASN A 112 7.13 -8.61 -6.03
N VAL A 113 6.33 -7.57 -6.19
CA VAL A 113 6.65 -6.47 -7.12
C VAL A 113 7.01 -5.23 -6.32
N VAL A 114 8.25 -4.80 -6.45
CA VAL A 114 8.76 -3.60 -5.77
C VAL A 114 8.61 -2.34 -6.64
N ASP A 115 8.49 -1.19 -6.00
CA ASP A 115 8.49 0.17 -6.61
C ASP A 115 7.39 0.47 -7.64
N TYR A 116 6.44 -0.43 -7.88
CA TYR A 116 5.39 -0.21 -8.87
C TYR A 116 4.41 0.91 -8.49
N CYS A 117 4.20 1.14 -7.20
CA CYS A 117 3.22 2.10 -6.67
C CYS A 117 3.83 3.26 -5.86
N THR A 118 5.16 3.35 -5.74
CA THR A 118 5.84 4.36 -4.90
C THR A 118 5.35 5.79 -5.19
N ALA A 119 5.20 6.17 -6.47
CA ALA A 119 4.70 7.49 -6.85
C ALA A 119 3.23 7.67 -6.46
N MET A 120 2.40 6.65 -6.69
CA MET A 120 0.95 6.72 -6.41
C MET A 120 0.67 6.77 -4.91
N VAL A 121 1.38 5.97 -4.09
CA VAL A 121 1.22 6.02 -2.63
C VAL A 121 1.62 7.38 -2.07
N ALA A 122 2.71 7.96 -2.57
CA ALA A 122 3.10 9.32 -2.19
C ALA A 122 2.04 10.35 -2.62
N GLN A 123 1.51 10.27 -3.84
CA GLN A 123 0.42 11.13 -4.30
C GLN A 123 -0.81 11.01 -3.40
N HIS A 124 -1.22 9.80 -3.05
CA HIS A 124 -2.40 9.58 -2.20
C HIS A 124 -2.19 10.09 -0.76
N THR A 125 -0.95 9.98 -0.23
CA THR A 125 -0.58 10.58 1.06
C THR A 125 -0.88 12.08 1.06
N PHE A 126 -0.49 12.79 0.00
CA PHE A 126 -0.76 14.22 -0.13
C PHE A 126 -2.22 14.53 -0.45
N ALA A 127 -2.91 13.69 -1.21
CA ALA A 127 -4.35 13.85 -1.45
C ALA A 127 -5.15 13.82 -0.13
N LEU A 128 -4.86 12.88 0.76
CA LEU A 128 -5.48 12.82 2.10
C LEU A 128 -5.07 14.03 2.96
N ALA A 129 -3.79 14.38 2.98
CA ALA A 129 -3.28 15.49 3.77
C ALA A 129 -3.89 16.82 3.33
N LEU A 130 -3.91 17.12 2.04
CA LEU A 130 -4.46 18.38 1.49
C LEU A 130 -5.98 18.44 1.68
N ALA A 131 -6.70 17.34 1.42
CA ALA A 131 -8.15 17.31 1.64
C ALA A 131 -8.53 17.62 3.09
N LEU A 132 -7.72 17.14 4.07
CA LEU A 132 -7.95 17.37 5.49
C LEU A 132 -7.47 18.76 5.95
N SER A 133 -6.29 19.22 5.48
CA SER A 133 -5.76 20.54 5.87
C SER A 133 -6.58 21.69 5.33
N GLU A 134 -7.03 21.60 4.07
CA GLU A 134 -7.81 22.65 3.40
C GLU A 134 -9.33 22.51 3.56
N LYS A 135 -9.81 21.42 4.24
CA LYS A 135 -11.24 21.15 4.43
C LYS A 135 -12.03 21.05 3.10
N LEU A 136 -11.37 20.54 2.06
CA LEU A 136 -11.95 20.52 0.70
C LEU A 136 -13.34 19.88 0.62
N PRO A 137 -13.63 18.71 1.27
CA PRO A 137 -14.96 18.12 1.23
C PRO A 137 -16.04 19.01 1.85
N HIS A 138 -15.70 19.75 2.92
CA HIS A 138 -16.63 20.66 3.58
C HIS A 138 -16.97 21.86 2.69
N TYR A 139 -15.96 22.51 2.14
CA TYR A 139 -16.18 23.72 1.34
C TYR A 139 -16.84 23.40 -0.01
N ASP A 140 -16.58 22.24 -0.60
CA ASP A 140 -17.30 21.78 -1.78
C ASP A 140 -18.80 21.57 -1.48
N ASP A 141 -19.13 20.92 -0.36
CA ASP A 141 -20.54 20.73 0.07
C ASP A 141 -21.19 22.09 0.41
N TYR A 142 -20.49 22.99 1.09
CA TYR A 142 -20.97 24.33 1.43
C TYR A 142 -21.41 25.12 0.19
N VAL A 143 -20.62 25.07 -0.88
CA VAL A 143 -20.98 25.72 -2.15
C VAL A 143 -22.17 25.03 -2.80
N LYS A 144 -22.17 23.69 -2.85
CA LYS A 144 -23.22 22.91 -3.52
C LYS A 144 -24.56 22.90 -2.78
N SER A 145 -24.56 23.12 -1.46
CA SER A 145 -25.79 23.27 -0.67
C SER A 145 -26.54 24.57 -0.96
N GLY A 146 -25.86 25.57 -1.57
CA GLY A 146 -26.39 26.91 -1.81
C GLY A 146 -26.11 27.90 -0.68
N GLU A 147 -25.54 27.47 0.43
CA GLU A 147 -25.19 28.34 1.56
C GLU A 147 -24.22 29.45 1.14
N TYR A 148 -23.26 29.14 0.26
CA TYR A 148 -22.36 30.15 -0.30
C TYR A 148 -23.12 31.25 -1.06
N SER A 149 -24.15 30.90 -1.81
CA SER A 149 -24.96 31.87 -2.57
C SER A 149 -25.85 32.73 -1.68
N ALA A 150 -26.14 32.29 -0.47
CA ALA A 150 -26.98 32.99 0.50
C ALA A 150 -26.19 33.91 1.45
N GLN A 151 -24.87 33.81 1.48
CA GLN A 151 -24.03 34.64 2.33
C GLN A 151 -23.80 36.06 1.73
N ASP A 152 -23.40 37.01 2.58
CA ASP A 152 -23.17 38.42 2.24
C ASP A 152 -21.70 38.76 1.95
N ARG A 153 -20.80 37.78 1.96
CA ARG A 153 -19.34 37.94 1.78
C ARG A 153 -18.82 37.02 0.67
N PHE A 154 -17.73 37.40 0.02
CA PHE A 154 -17.15 36.66 -1.09
C PHE A 154 -16.36 35.40 -0.66
N SER A 155 -15.99 35.28 0.61
CA SER A 155 -15.26 34.13 1.18
C SER A 155 -15.93 33.64 2.45
N ASN A 156 -15.66 32.37 2.82
CA ASN A 156 -16.07 31.78 4.08
C ASN A 156 -14.83 31.44 4.92
N PHE A 157 -14.83 31.83 6.21
CA PHE A 157 -13.75 31.60 7.17
C PHE A 157 -14.23 30.89 8.44
N ASP A 158 -15.41 30.25 8.38
CA ASP A 158 -16.05 29.68 9.57
C ASP A 158 -15.29 28.46 10.09
N ILE A 159 -14.61 27.70 9.19
CA ILE A 159 -13.72 26.62 9.58
C ILE A 159 -12.29 26.98 9.18
N PRO A 160 -11.39 27.21 10.14
CA PRO A 160 -9.98 27.46 9.84
C PRO A 160 -9.32 26.27 9.15
N PHE A 161 -8.46 26.54 8.19
CA PHE A 161 -7.62 25.56 7.53
C PHE A 161 -6.14 25.95 7.56
N LEU A 162 -5.27 25.00 7.23
CA LEU A 162 -3.83 25.14 7.49
C LEU A 162 -3.05 25.15 6.18
N GLU A 163 -2.04 26.00 6.12
CA GLU A 163 -1.00 26.02 5.10
C GLU A 163 0.11 25.03 5.47
N LEU A 164 0.76 24.41 4.46
CA LEU A 164 1.86 23.45 4.67
C LEU A 164 3.22 24.15 4.85
N GLU A 165 3.41 25.34 4.28
CA GLU A 165 4.65 26.12 4.37
C GLU A 165 5.09 26.31 5.84
N GLY A 166 6.34 25.96 6.13
CA GLY A 166 6.93 26.06 7.46
C GLY A 166 6.47 25.00 8.47
N LYS A 167 5.54 24.11 8.13
CA LYS A 167 5.10 23.01 9.00
C LYS A 167 6.15 21.90 9.06
N THR A 168 6.08 21.08 10.10
CA THR A 168 6.90 19.88 10.23
C THR A 168 6.16 18.65 9.71
N TRP A 169 6.75 17.98 8.73
CA TRP A 169 6.26 16.69 8.22
C TRP A 169 7.08 15.54 8.80
N GLY A 170 6.49 14.80 9.72
CA GLY A 170 7.07 13.59 10.31
C GLY A 170 6.79 12.36 9.45
N ILE A 171 7.78 11.48 9.32
CA ILE A 171 7.70 10.26 8.53
C ILE A 171 8.10 9.06 9.38
N VAL A 172 7.24 8.05 9.51
CA VAL A 172 7.61 6.74 10.06
C VAL A 172 7.97 5.82 8.91
N GLY A 173 9.26 5.46 8.80
CA GLY A 173 9.75 4.59 7.73
C GLY A 173 10.26 5.33 6.50
N MET A 174 11.58 5.47 6.37
CA MET A 174 12.26 6.18 5.29
C MET A 174 12.74 5.22 4.18
N GLY A 175 11.83 4.35 3.70
CA GLY A 175 11.99 3.52 2.50
C GLY A 175 11.72 4.33 1.21
N ASN A 176 11.49 3.64 0.08
CA ASN A 176 11.26 4.30 -1.22
C ASN A 176 10.06 5.27 -1.17
N ILE A 177 8.93 4.84 -0.56
CA ILE A 177 7.74 5.68 -0.41
C ILE A 177 8.03 6.88 0.51
N GLY A 178 8.58 6.64 1.72
CA GLY A 178 8.90 7.71 2.67
C GLY A 178 9.84 8.76 2.08
N ARG A 179 10.88 8.35 1.34
CA ARG A 179 11.78 9.27 0.61
C ARG A 179 11.05 10.08 -0.47
N ARG A 180 10.08 9.48 -1.15
CA ARG A 180 9.29 10.19 -2.15
C ARG A 180 8.36 11.21 -1.50
N VAL A 181 7.74 10.86 -0.38
CA VAL A 181 6.91 11.76 0.43
C VAL A 181 7.75 12.90 0.98
N ALA A 182 8.94 12.63 1.52
CA ALA A 182 9.86 13.64 2.02
C ALA A 182 10.16 14.73 0.98
N LYS A 183 10.52 14.33 -0.25
CA LYS A 183 10.80 15.28 -1.35
C LYS A 183 9.60 16.14 -1.74
N ILE A 184 8.38 15.59 -1.66
CA ILE A 184 7.17 16.34 -1.97
C ILE A 184 6.84 17.30 -0.81
N ALA A 185 6.98 16.85 0.45
CA ALA A 185 6.79 17.72 1.62
C ALA A 185 7.75 18.92 1.61
N GLU A 186 9.01 18.66 1.26
CA GLU A 186 10.02 19.72 1.11
C GLU A 186 9.63 20.72 0.00
N ALA A 187 9.07 20.24 -1.13
CA ALA A 187 8.59 21.12 -2.20
C ALA A 187 7.38 21.97 -1.80
N PHE A 188 6.62 21.56 -0.77
CA PHE A 188 5.59 22.38 -0.13
C PHE A 188 6.13 23.30 0.98
N GLY A 189 7.45 23.39 1.15
CA GLY A 189 8.08 24.22 2.18
C GLY A 189 8.04 23.61 3.59
N CYS A 190 7.69 22.33 3.74
CA CYS A 190 7.72 21.66 5.04
C CYS A 190 9.15 21.37 5.52
N LYS A 191 9.35 21.40 6.83
CA LYS A 191 10.52 20.78 7.47
C LYS A 191 10.27 19.29 7.61
N VAL A 192 11.17 18.46 7.06
CA VAL A 192 11.01 17.00 7.12
C VAL A 192 11.87 16.40 8.22
N ILE A 193 11.29 15.56 9.06
CA ILE A 193 11.96 14.71 10.05
C ILE A 193 11.46 13.28 9.92
N PHE A 194 12.24 12.29 10.34
CA PHE A 194 11.76 10.91 10.27
C PHE A 194 12.22 10.05 11.45
N TYR A 195 11.43 9.01 11.71
CA TYR A 195 11.75 7.95 12.66
C TYR A 195 11.99 6.62 11.92
N SER A 196 13.10 5.94 12.28
CA SER A 196 13.42 4.60 11.80
C SER A 196 13.12 3.57 12.88
N VAL A 197 12.07 2.77 12.70
CA VAL A 197 11.62 1.76 13.68
C VAL A 197 12.75 0.78 14.05
N THR A 198 13.56 0.37 13.07
CA THR A 198 14.68 -0.56 13.28
C THR A 198 16.00 0.13 13.61
N GLY A 199 16.05 1.46 13.53
CA GLY A 199 17.29 2.23 13.64
C GLY A 199 18.26 2.08 12.45
N LYS A 200 17.93 1.24 11.47
CA LYS A 200 18.83 0.85 10.35
C LYS A 200 18.61 1.66 9.06
N SER A 201 18.06 2.88 9.15
CA SER A 201 17.87 3.70 7.96
C SER A 201 19.20 4.13 7.35
N THR A 202 19.31 4.08 6.03
CA THR A 202 20.46 4.59 5.27
C THR A 202 20.26 6.04 4.79
N CYS A 203 19.12 6.67 5.14
CA CYS A 203 18.82 8.04 4.75
C CYS A 203 19.69 9.01 5.54
N LYS A 204 20.38 9.91 4.82
CA LYS A 204 21.17 11.00 5.40
C LYS A 204 20.70 12.37 4.96
N ASP A 205 19.69 12.42 4.08
CA ASP A 205 19.21 13.66 3.48
C ASP A 205 18.27 14.44 4.43
N TYR A 206 17.70 13.74 5.43
CA TYR A 206 16.77 14.30 6.38
C TYR A 206 17.15 13.91 7.82
N PRO A 207 16.83 14.74 8.83
CA PRO A 207 17.10 14.42 10.24
C PRO A 207 16.33 13.18 10.70
N GLN A 208 17.07 12.18 11.21
CA GLN A 208 16.45 11.08 11.97
C GLN A 208 16.33 11.51 13.43
N VAL A 209 15.13 11.36 13.99
CA VAL A 209 14.81 11.70 15.38
C VAL A 209 14.30 10.48 16.13
N ASP A 210 14.23 10.56 17.45
CA ASP A 210 13.54 9.58 18.27
C ASP A 210 12.01 9.68 18.08
N PHE A 211 11.29 8.66 18.57
CA PHE A 211 9.86 8.57 18.35
C PHE A 211 9.07 9.68 19.07
N ASP A 212 9.49 10.07 20.27
CA ASP A 212 8.82 11.11 21.03
C ASP A 212 8.98 12.48 20.37
N THR A 213 10.18 12.81 19.91
CA THR A 213 10.45 14.01 19.11
C THR A 213 9.60 14.04 17.84
N LEU A 214 9.52 12.90 17.12
CA LEU A 214 8.68 12.80 15.93
C LEU A 214 7.21 13.15 16.24
N LEU A 215 6.65 12.58 17.32
CA LEU A 215 5.25 12.80 17.71
C LEU A 215 4.98 14.25 18.10
N THR A 216 5.87 14.85 18.91
CA THR A 216 5.65 16.19 19.46
C THR A 216 5.90 17.32 18.46
N GLU A 217 6.77 17.10 17.47
CA GLU A 217 7.13 18.14 16.50
C GLU A 217 6.31 18.09 15.22
N SER A 218 5.69 16.94 14.87
CA SER A 218 4.96 16.80 13.62
C SER A 218 3.64 17.56 13.60
N ASP A 219 3.43 18.35 12.56
CA ASP A 219 2.12 18.90 12.18
C ASP A 219 1.39 17.93 11.26
N PHE A 220 2.13 17.23 10.39
CA PHE A 220 1.69 16.08 9.60
C PHE A 220 2.55 14.89 9.93
N LEU A 221 1.93 13.75 10.24
CA LEU A 221 2.63 12.50 10.51
C LEU A 221 2.15 11.42 9.54
N SER A 222 3.04 10.91 8.68
CA SER A 222 2.69 9.89 7.70
C SER A 222 3.44 8.59 7.93
N LEU A 223 2.72 7.47 7.79
CA LEU A 223 3.21 6.13 8.09
C LEU A 223 3.52 5.38 6.80
N HIS A 224 4.78 4.91 6.65
CA HIS A 224 5.30 4.18 5.49
C HIS A 224 6.16 2.98 5.90
N CYS A 225 5.91 2.43 7.09
CA CYS A 225 6.60 1.26 7.62
C CYS A 225 5.81 -0.04 7.33
N PRO A 226 6.47 -1.20 7.21
CA PRO A 226 5.77 -2.48 7.17
C PRO A 226 5.13 -2.81 8.52
N LEU A 227 4.14 -3.71 8.52
CA LEU A 227 3.62 -4.29 9.75
C LEU A 227 4.61 -5.34 10.29
N SER A 228 4.92 -5.24 11.56
CA SER A 228 5.74 -6.18 12.32
C SER A 228 5.38 -6.08 13.80
N ASP A 229 5.98 -6.90 14.64
CA ASP A 229 5.79 -6.80 16.10
C ASP A 229 6.22 -5.44 16.65
N LEU A 230 7.22 -4.79 16.02
CA LEU A 230 7.70 -3.46 16.40
C LEU A 230 6.78 -2.32 15.96
N THR A 231 5.91 -2.56 14.98
CA THR A 231 5.05 -1.51 14.39
C THR A 231 3.57 -1.74 14.66
N ARG A 232 3.19 -2.89 15.20
CA ARG A 232 1.81 -3.16 15.61
C ARG A 232 1.41 -2.20 16.72
N ASN A 233 0.32 -1.47 16.50
CA ASN A 233 -0.18 -0.42 17.40
C ASN A 233 0.91 0.59 17.80
N LEU A 234 1.85 0.88 16.90
CA LEU A 234 2.88 1.90 17.13
C LEU A 234 2.26 3.26 17.45
N ILE A 235 1.13 3.57 16.80
CA ILE A 235 0.31 4.74 17.09
C ILE A 235 -0.84 4.30 17.99
N ASP A 236 -0.55 4.20 19.27
CA ASP A 236 -1.49 3.90 20.35
C ASP A 236 -2.03 5.17 21.03
N ALA A 237 -2.84 5.02 22.06
CA ALA A 237 -3.39 6.13 22.85
C ALA A 237 -2.30 7.04 23.47
N LYS A 238 -1.13 6.47 23.84
CA LYS A 238 -0.04 7.27 24.41
C LYS A 238 0.67 8.08 23.34
N ALA A 239 0.86 7.49 22.16
CA ALA A 239 1.43 8.20 21.01
C ALA A 239 0.52 9.34 20.56
N LEU A 240 -0.78 9.09 20.42
CA LEU A 240 -1.78 10.10 20.03
C LEU A 240 -1.82 11.29 21.00
N LYS A 241 -1.77 11.05 22.31
CA LYS A 241 -1.71 12.10 23.34
C LYS A 241 -0.46 12.98 23.28
N LYS A 242 0.64 12.49 22.71
CA LYS A 242 1.87 13.26 22.53
C LYS A 242 1.85 14.13 21.28
N MET A 243 1.00 13.81 20.32
CA MET A 243 0.88 14.60 19.08
C MET A 243 0.29 15.99 19.36
N LYS A 244 0.55 16.91 18.43
CA LYS A 244 -0.07 18.24 18.48
C LYS A 244 -1.59 18.12 18.30
N LYS A 245 -2.37 18.93 19.01
CA LYS A 245 -3.83 18.98 18.85
C LYS A 245 -4.29 19.34 17.43
N THR A 246 -3.44 19.98 16.65
CA THR A 246 -3.68 20.31 15.25
C THR A 246 -3.12 19.29 14.29
N ALA A 247 -2.41 18.25 14.78
CA ALA A 247 -1.71 17.29 13.93
C ALA A 247 -2.66 16.50 13.03
N VAL A 248 -2.20 16.21 11.82
CA VAL A 248 -2.88 15.34 10.85
C VAL A 248 -2.10 14.05 10.72
N LEU A 249 -2.73 12.93 11.09
CA LEU A 249 -2.16 11.59 10.95
C LEU A 249 -2.57 10.99 9.59
N ILE A 250 -1.60 10.48 8.82
CA ILE A 250 -1.86 9.81 7.54
C ILE A 250 -1.33 8.36 7.59
N ASN A 251 -2.23 7.38 7.40
CA ASN A 251 -1.83 5.99 7.31
C ASN A 251 -2.15 5.39 5.93
N VAL A 252 -1.11 5.18 5.14
CA VAL A 252 -1.14 4.49 3.84
C VAL A 252 -0.25 3.24 3.85
N ALA A 253 0.10 2.76 5.05
CA ALA A 253 0.99 1.61 5.25
C ALA A 253 0.20 0.31 5.53
N ARG A 254 -0.12 0.06 6.80
CA ARG A 254 -0.95 -1.07 7.25
C ARG A 254 -1.87 -0.61 8.37
N GLY A 255 -3.12 -1.08 8.37
CA GLY A 255 -4.12 -0.66 9.35
C GLY A 255 -3.71 -0.92 10.80
N LYS A 256 -3.16 -2.11 11.08
CA LYS A 256 -2.70 -2.51 12.44
C LYS A 256 -1.48 -1.76 12.97
N VAL A 257 -0.93 -0.79 12.24
CA VAL A 257 0.09 0.13 12.77
C VAL A 257 -0.56 1.18 13.69
N VAL A 258 -1.84 1.45 13.52
CA VAL A 258 -2.64 2.38 14.32
C VAL A 258 -3.70 1.61 15.09
N ASP A 259 -3.81 1.85 16.38
CA ASP A 259 -4.93 1.38 17.20
C ASP A 259 -6.18 2.18 16.80
N ASN A 260 -7.14 1.52 16.14
CA ASN A 260 -8.33 2.19 15.60
C ASN A 260 -9.28 2.70 16.71
N THR A 261 -9.32 2.03 17.88
CA THR A 261 -10.11 2.47 19.01
C THR A 261 -9.51 3.72 19.64
N ALA A 262 -8.21 3.70 19.89
CA ALA A 262 -7.49 4.85 20.42
C ALA A 262 -7.56 6.06 19.46
N LEU A 263 -7.45 5.83 18.15
CA LEU A 263 -7.59 6.89 17.15
C LEU A 263 -9.00 7.50 17.16
N TYR A 264 -10.05 6.67 17.25
CA TYR A 264 -11.43 7.16 17.36
C TYR A 264 -11.60 8.07 18.59
N GLU A 265 -11.13 7.62 19.76
CA GLU A 265 -11.18 8.39 20.99
C GLU A 265 -10.40 9.70 20.88
N ALA A 266 -9.19 9.66 20.34
CA ALA A 266 -8.37 10.86 20.16
C ALA A 266 -9.02 11.90 19.22
N LEU A 267 -9.69 11.41 18.14
CA LEU A 267 -10.43 12.29 17.24
C LEU A 267 -11.67 12.90 17.93
N VAL A 268 -12.46 12.10 18.66
CA VAL A 268 -13.67 12.58 19.35
C VAL A 268 -13.31 13.57 20.47
N ASN A 269 -12.23 13.30 21.21
CA ASN A 269 -11.77 14.15 22.32
C ASN A 269 -10.87 15.32 21.89
N GLU A 270 -10.68 15.54 20.58
CA GLU A 270 -9.83 16.60 20.03
C GLU A 270 -8.37 16.57 20.51
N GLU A 271 -7.85 15.37 20.74
CA GLU A 271 -6.44 15.15 21.08
C GLU A 271 -5.53 15.36 19.85
N ILE A 272 -6.04 15.07 18.63
CA ILE A 272 -5.41 15.40 17.34
C ILE A 272 -6.40 16.09 16.39
N GLY A 273 -5.89 16.77 15.39
CA GLY A 273 -6.69 17.56 14.45
C GLY A 273 -7.52 16.71 13.49
N ALA A 274 -6.88 15.75 12.81
CA ALA A 274 -7.55 14.90 11.82
C ALA A 274 -6.74 13.62 11.52
N ALA A 275 -7.38 12.66 10.84
CA ALA A 275 -6.72 11.48 10.30
C ALA A 275 -7.19 11.14 8.88
N GLY A 276 -6.23 10.77 8.01
CA GLY A 276 -6.46 10.22 6.68
C GLY A 276 -5.96 8.79 6.60
N LEU A 277 -6.85 7.85 6.35
CA LEU A 277 -6.55 6.42 6.37
C LEU A 277 -6.87 5.80 5.02
N ASP A 278 -5.89 5.16 4.39
CA ASP A 278 -6.16 4.28 3.25
C ASP A 278 -6.31 2.82 3.70
N VAL A 279 -5.89 2.52 4.92
CA VAL A 279 -5.89 1.19 5.51
C VAL A 279 -6.47 1.22 6.92
N VAL A 280 -7.17 0.13 7.30
CA VAL A 280 -7.77 -0.05 8.61
C VAL A 280 -7.40 -1.42 9.19
N GLU A 281 -7.63 -1.61 10.49
CA GLU A 281 -7.20 -2.82 11.20
C GLU A 281 -7.68 -4.12 10.55
N ASN A 282 -8.97 -4.18 10.18
CA ASN A 282 -9.57 -5.26 9.41
C ASN A 282 -10.17 -4.70 8.12
N GLU A 283 -9.85 -5.31 7.01
CA GLU A 283 -10.29 -4.92 5.67
C GLU A 283 -11.10 -6.05 5.01
N PRO A 284 -12.31 -5.76 4.53
CA PRO A 284 -13.02 -4.47 4.51
C PRO A 284 -13.37 -3.93 5.91
N LEU A 285 -13.56 -2.58 6.03
CA LEU A 285 -13.92 -1.93 7.29
C LEU A 285 -15.19 -2.57 7.87
N GLU A 286 -15.06 -3.14 9.07
CA GLU A 286 -16.18 -3.75 9.76
C GLU A 286 -17.15 -2.69 10.32
N PRO A 287 -18.48 -2.92 10.29
CA PRO A 287 -19.45 -2.00 10.89
C PRO A 287 -19.24 -1.75 12.40
N THR A 288 -18.60 -2.71 13.08
CA THR A 288 -18.27 -2.65 14.51
C THR A 288 -17.05 -1.78 14.80
N ASN A 289 -16.21 -1.50 13.80
CA ASN A 289 -15.05 -0.64 13.96
C ASN A 289 -15.50 0.78 14.38
N PRO A 290 -15.00 1.35 15.49
CA PRO A 290 -15.44 2.63 16.02
C PRO A 290 -15.27 3.79 15.01
N LEU A 291 -14.26 3.74 14.15
CA LEU A 291 -14.03 4.76 13.12
C LEU A 291 -15.21 4.89 12.15
N SER A 292 -16.02 3.82 11.94
CA SER A 292 -17.21 3.86 11.09
C SER A 292 -18.30 4.83 11.61
N ARG A 293 -18.24 5.19 12.89
CA ARG A 293 -19.20 6.08 13.56
C ARG A 293 -18.87 7.56 13.36
N LEU A 294 -17.59 7.90 13.12
CA LEU A 294 -17.17 9.29 12.92
C LEU A 294 -17.48 9.74 11.48
N LYS A 295 -18.51 10.58 11.33
CA LYS A 295 -19.00 11.05 10.04
C LYS A 295 -18.42 12.40 9.62
N ASP A 296 -17.72 13.09 10.52
CA ASP A 296 -17.10 14.39 10.23
C ASP A 296 -15.90 14.21 9.29
N ARG A 297 -16.11 14.58 8.03
CA ARG A 297 -15.10 14.52 6.97
C ARG A 297 -13.96 15.54 7.13
N ASN A 298 -14.13 16.52 8.01
CA ASN A 298 -13.07 17.47 8.35
C ASN A 298 -12.04 16.84 9.31
N ARG A 299 -12.43 15.74 9.98
CA ARG A 299 -11.62 15.06 10.97
C ARG A 299 -11.15 13.69 10.56
N LEU A 300 -11.94 12.97 9.72
CA LEU A 300 -11.60 11.62 9.27
C LEU A 300 -11.97 11.41 7.81
N ILE A 301 -10.99 11.02 7.01
CA ILE A 301 -11.18 10.49 5.66
C ILE A 301 -10.64 9.06 5.64
N ILE A 302 -11.45 8.12 5.16
CA ILE A 302 -11.05 6.72 4.95
C ILE A 302 -11.24 6.38 3.47
N THR A 303 -10.21 5.82 2.85
CA THR A 303 -10.26 5.28 1.49
C THR A 303 -10.05 3.76 1.51
N PRO A 304 -10.63 2.99 0.59
CA PRO A 304 -10.67 1.53 0.67
C PRO A 304 -9.41 0.87 0.10
N HIS A 305 -8.24 1.12 0.69
CA HIS A 305 -6.93 0.54 0.35
C HIS A 305 -6.59 0.72 -1.14
N LEU A 306 -6.67 1.95 -1.62
CA LEU A 306 -6.45 2.29 -3.03
C LEU A 306 -5.25 3.20 -3.30
N ALA A 307 -4.44 3.51 -2.27
CA ALA A 307 -3.25 4.34 -2.43
C ALA A 307 -2.24 3.81 -3.47
N TRP A 308 -2.32 2.53 -3.82
CA TRP A 308 -1.49 1.87 -4.83
C TRP A 308 -2.19 1.72 -6.21
N ALA A 309 -3.50 1.98 -6.32
CA ALA A 309 -4.39 1.36 -7.30
C ALA A 309 -4.63 2.17 -8.58
N SER A 310 -3.78 3.15 -8.94
CA SER A 310 -3.91 3.81 -10.24
C SER A 310 -3.70 2.81 -11.40
N VAL A 311 -4.29 3.09 -12.56
CA VAL A 311 -4.15 2.24 -13.76
C VAL A 311 -2.68 2.01 -14.09
N GLU A 312 -1.87 3.06 -14.04
CA GLU A 312 -0.44 3.00 -14.34
C GLU A 312 0.32 2.14 -13.32
N ALA A 313 0.00 2.25 -12.04
CA ALA A 313 0.63 1.44 -11.00
C ALA A 313 0.25 -0.03 -11.14
N ARG A 314 -1.03 -0.34 -11.36
CA ARG A 314 -1.50 -1.72 -11.58
C ARG A 314 -0.90 -2.33 -12.86
N THR A 315 -0.73 -1.54 -13.93
CA THR A 315 -0.04 -1.97 -15.15
C THR A 315 1.43 -2.30 -14.86
N ARG A 316 2.13 -1.45 -14.09
CA ARG A 316 3.50 -1.74 -13.66
C ARG A 316 3.57 -2.98 -12.76
N CYS A 317 2.56 -3.21 -11.92
CA CYS A 317 2.48 -4.40 -11.07
C CYS A 317 2.42 -5.67 -11.92
N VAL A 318 1.53 -5.73 -12.91
CA VAL A 318 1.42 -6.87 -13.84
C VAL A 318 2.71 -7.07 -14.63
N SER A 319 3.32 -5.98 -15.14
CA SER A 319 4.60 -6.06 -15.84
C SER A 319 5.74 -6.57 -14.94
N GLY A 320 5.77 -6.14 -13.67
CA GLY A 320 6.75 -6.60 -12.70
C GLY A 320 6.61 -8.09 -12.37
N ALA A 321 5.38 -8.58 -12.25
CA ALA A 321 5.09 -10.00 -12.08
C ALA A 321 5.51 -10.82 -13.32
N TYR A 322 5.22 -10.33 -14.51
CA TYR A 322 5.71 -10.93 -15.77
C TYR A 322 7.23 -11.09 -15.76
N GLU A 323 7.96 -10.02 -15.39
CA GLU A 323 9.42 -10.09 -15.33
C GLU A 323 9.95 -11.01 -14.22
N ASN A 324 9.25 -11.13 -13.08
CA ASN A 324 9.62 -12.08 -12.03
C ASN A 324 9.48 -13.53 -12.53
N ILE A 325 8.38 -13.86 -13.22
CA ILE A 325 8.16 -15.18 -13.83
C ILE A 325 9.23 -15.45 -14.89
N ALA A 326 9.50 -14.50 -15.78
CA ALA A 326 10.54 -14.62 -16.80
C ALA A 326 11.93 -14.88 -16.18
N ALA A 327 12.28 -14.18 -15.13
CA ALA A 327 13.53 -14.35 -14.39
C ALA A 327 13.61 -15.75 -13.74
N PHE A 328 12.53 -16.17 -13.07
CA PHE A 328 12.44 -17.50 -12.46
C PHE A 328 12.66 -18.62 -13.48
N LEU A 329 12.03 -18.55 -14.65
CA LEU A 329 12.18 -19.55 -15.72
C LEU A 329 13.60 -19.59 -16.30
N ARG A 330 14.36 -18.49 -16.20
CA ARG A 330 15.80 -18.45 -16.54
C ARG A 330 16.71 -18.92 -15.40
N GLY A 331 16.15 -19.30 -14.23
CA GLY A 331 16.92 -19.67 -13.03
C GLY A 331 17.49 -18.47 -12.25
N GLU A 332 17.03 -17.26 -12.52
CA GLU A 332 17.46 -16.03 -11.86
C GLU A 332 16.63 -15.73 -10.60
N ASN A 333 17.22 -15.04 -9.63
CA ASN A 333 16.53 -14.59 -8.42
C ASN A 333 16.18 -13.09 -8.55
N ARG A 334 14.97 -12.79 -9.03
CA ARG A 334 14.46 -11.43 -9.10
C ARG A 334 13.35 -11.24 -8.06
N ASN A 335 13.54 -10.29 -7.15
CA ASN A 335 12.56 -9.96 -6.10
C ASN A 335 12.11 -11.16 -5.24
N VAL A 336 12.98 -12.15 -5.05
CA VAL A 336 12.71 -13.29 -4.15
C VAL A 336 12.77 -12.81 -2.71
N VAL A 337 11.71 -13.04 -1.94
CA VAL A 337 11.56 -12.58 -0.54
C VAL A 337 11.86 -13.68 0.49
N ASN A 338 12.01 -14.95 0.06
CA ASN A 338 12.39 -16.12 0.87
C ASN A 338 13.62 -16.85 0.32
N PRO A 339 14.77 -16.18 0.15
CA PRO A 339 15.95 -16.72 -0.51
C PRO A 339 16.58 -17.93 0.21
#